data_10b2915f379f5bd9bfb8766a8e31e4a4
#
_entry.id   10b2915f379f5bd9bfb8766a8e31e4a4
#
_cell.length_a   1.000
_cell.length_b   1.000
_cell.length_c   1.000
_cell.angle_alpha   90.00
_cell.angle_beta   90.00
_cell.angle_gamma   90.00
#
_symmetry.space_group_name_H-M   'P 1'
#
loop_
_entity.id
_entity.type
_entity.pdbx_description
1 polymer ?
#
loop_
_entity_poly.entity_id
_entity_poly.type
_entity_poly.pdbx_seq_one_letter_code
_entity_poly.pdbx_strand_id
1 'polypeptide(L)'
;MKFPGRGSNLLPIVNELGALPGLELQELFTFLILLLIASLRVGAFLISAPFFGSRMVPLQIRIVFSFCLGFWILDTLQFPDQNTLLGPKLILIVLQELFIGLTVGLVLNICFAAVTLAGEKIAATSGLAFASQVDPNGGGQSPVISQIFFLFLIVVFFSVNGHLIILGLIYKSFEFYPLGQFTSYGELVSAGLSASDILFKSAAIIVLPIVIVLLFVNIAIGFITKSAPQLNLFSFGFPMTLIGAFLILFYSVDAIAFAFKDLIQSIIDLVMSLLVEPSDG
;
A
#
# COMPACT_ATOMS: atom_id res chain seq x y z
N MET A 1 -4.13 -24.13 -29.77
CA MET A 1 -3.06 -23.90 -28.77
C MET A 1 -3.15 -25.01 -27.75
N LYS A 2 -2.18 -25.93 -27.76
CA LYS A 2 -2.09 -27.05 -26.80
C LYS A 2 -1.39 -26.51 -25.56
N PHE A 3 -2.06 -26.54 -24.41
CA PHE A 3 -1.41 -26.34 -23.11
C PHE A 3 -0.42 -27.48 -22.85
N PRO A 4 0.83 -27.20 -22.48
CA PRO A 4 1.77 -28.23 -22.05
C PRO A 4 1.27 -28.87 -20.76
N GLY A 5 1.44 -30.21 -20.67
CA GLY A 5 0.85 -31.06 -19.68
C GLY A 5 1.16 -30.65 -18.24
N ARG A 6 0.12 -30.64 -17.42
CA ARG A 6 0.18 -30.59 -15.96
C ARG A 6 1.02 -31.76 -15.43
N GLY A 7 2.24 -31.48 -15.04
CA GLY A 7 3.00 -32.37 -14.15
C GLY A 7 2.52 -32.09 -12.72
N SER A 8 1.52 -32.83 -12.27
CA SER A 8 0.97 -32.74 -10.91
C SER A 8 1.96 -33.38 -9.92
N ASN A 9 2.94 -32.62 -9.47
CA ASN A 9 3.96 -33.12 -8.54
C ASN A 9 3.53 -33.05 -7.06
N LEU A 10 2.38 -32.46 -6.74
CA LEU A 10 1.79 -32.50 -5.39
C LEU A 10 0.75 -33.62 -5.20
N LEU A 11 0.28 -34.20 -6.30
CA LEU A 11 -0.72 -35.30 -6.23
C LEU A 11 -0.21 -36.58 -5.54
N PRO A 12 1.09 -36.95 -5.51
CA PRO A 12 1.50 -38.09 -4.71
C PRO A 12 1.27 -37.86 -3.21
N ILE A 13 1.59 -36.67 -2.69
CA ILE A 13 1.42 -36.38 -1.25
C ILE A 13 -0.08 -36.34 -0.86
N VAL A 14 -0.93 -35.79 -1.73
CA VAL A 14 -2.38 -35.73 -1.48
C VAL A 14 -3.08 -37.09 -1.72
N ASN A 15 -2.62 -37.88 -2.69
CA ASN A 15 -3.17 -39.20 -2.93
C ASN A 15 -2.74 -40.24 -1.87
N GLU A 16 -1.59 -40.09 -1.24
CA GLU A 16 -1.13 -40.98 -0.17
C GLU A 16 -1.75 -40.63 1.20
N LEU A 17 -2.34 -39.43 1.37
CA LEU A 17 -3.16 -39.08 2.54
C LEU A 17 -4.38 -40.01 2.73
N GLY A 18 -4.76 -40.77 1.69
CA GLY A 18 -5.79 -41.84 1.77
C GLY A 18 -5.29 -43.21 2.23
N ALA A 19 -3.98 -43.40 2.34
CA ALA A 19 -3.35 -44.66 2.78
C ALA A 19 -2.55 -44.41 4.06
N LEU A 20 -3.23 -44.27 5.20
CA LEU A 20 -2.54 -44.29 6.50
C LEU A 20 -2.01 -45.71 6.74
N PRO A 21 -0.67 -45.94 6.65
CA PRO A 21 0.20 -45.93 7.81
C PRO A 21 1.59 -45.35 7.51
N GLY A 22 1.98 -44.33 8.28
CA GLY A 22 3.33 -43.79 8.27
C GLY A 22 3.47 -42.52 7.46
N LEU A 23 2.71 -41.44 7.80
CA LEU A 23 3.17 -40.08 7.53
C LEU A 23 4.55 -39.98 8.16
N GLU A 24 5.61 -39.99 7.32
CA GLU A 24 6.95 -39.73 7.81
C GLU A 24 6.89 -38.30 8.40
N LEU A 25 7.06 -38.20 9.69
CA LEU A 25 7.05 -36.91 10.43
C LEU A 25 7.91 -35.86 9.75
N GLN A 26 8.92 -36.30 9.02
CA GLN A 26 9.83 -35.48 8.25
C GLN A 26 9.15 -34.81 7.03
N GLU A 27 8.28 -35.52 6.31
CA GLU A 27 7.53 -34.96 5.17
C GLU A 27 6.51 -33.91 5.62
N LEU A 28 5.79 -34.21 6.69
CA LEU A 28 4.86 -33.27 7.31
C LEU A 28 5.60 -31.99 7.78
N PHE A 29 6.73 -32.15 8.42
CA PHE A 29 7.55 -31.02 8.88
C PHE A 29 8.05 -30.18 7.72
N THR A 30 8.54 -30.80 6.65
CA THR A 30 8.97 -30.10 5.42
C THR A 30 7.82 -29.34 4.79
N PHE A 31 6.64 -29.93 4.68
CA PHE A 31 5.45 -29.28 4.16
C PHE A 31 5.06 -28.04 4.98
N LEU A 32 5.07 -28.16 6.30
CA LEU A 32 4.74 -27.03 7.19
C LEU A 32 5.75 -25.88 7.09
N ILE A 33 7.05 -26.18 6.94
CA ILE A 33 8.08 -25.18 6.73
C ILE A 33 7.85 -24.47 5.39
N LEU A 34 7.58 -25.20 4.31
CA LEU A 34 7.31 -24.62 2.99
C LEU A 34 6.06 -23.73 3.01
N LEU A 35 4.99 -24.20 3.66
CA LEU A 35 3.78 -23.42 3.83
C LEU A 35 4.05 -22.13 4.61
N LEU A 36 4.83 -22.21 5.67
CA LEU A 36 5.23 -21.04 6.45
C LEU A 36 6.01 -20.05 5.58
N ILE A 37 7.03 -20.51 4.86
CA ILE A 37 7.87 -19.65 4.00
C ILE A 37 7.03 -19.01 2.88
N ALA A 38 6.17 -19.77 2.19
CA ALA A 38 5.29 -19.27 1.15
C ALA A 38 4.31 -18.21 1.68
N SER A 39 3.87 -18.35 2.94
CA SER A 39 2.97 -17.39 3.59
C SER A 39 3.68 -16.13 4.07
N LEU A 40 5.01 -16.13 4.27
CA LEU A 40 5.75 -14.99 4.83
C LEU A 40 5.71 -13.75 3.95
N ARG A 41 5.94 -13.89 2.62
CA ARG A 41 5.91 -12.77 1.67
C ARG A 41 4.55 -12.09 1.67
N VAL A 42 3.48 -12.88 1.58
CA VAL A 42 2.10 -12.39 1.63
C VAL A 42 1.77 -11.78 2.98
N GLY A 43 2.16 -12.44 4.08
CA GLY A 43 1.94 -11.96 5.44
C GLY A 43 2.64 -10.63 5.72
N ALA A 44 3.90 -10.50 5.30
CA ALA A 44 4.68 -9.26 5.43
C ALA A 44 4.03 -8.12 4.63
N PHE A 45 3.55 -8.38 3.42
CA PHE A 45 2.79 -7.43 2.63
C PHE A 45 1.50 -7.01 3.35
N LEU A 46 0.69 -7.95 3.84
CA LEU A 46 -0.57 -7.65 4.51
C LEU A 46 -0.40 -6.84 5.81
N ILE A 47 0.75 -6.97 6.48
CA ILE A 47 1.06 -6.18 7.67
C ILE A 47 1.45 -4.75 7.31
N SER A 48 2.20 -4.55 6.22
CA SER A 48 2.74 -3.25 5.82
C SER A 48 1.83 -2.44 4.87
N ALA A 49 0.87 -3.08 4.20
CA ALA A 49 -0.03 -2.40 3.27
C ALA A 49 -1.02 -1.46 3.97
N PRO A 50 -1.34 -0.27 3.39
CA PRO A 50 -2.06 0.80 4.10
C PRO A 50 -3.50 0.43 4.51
N PHE A 51 -4.18 -0.42 3.74
CA PHE A 51 -5.57 -0.82 4.01
C PHE A 51 -5.66 -2.13 4.79
N PHE A 52 -4.86 -3.15 4.45
CA PHE A 52 -4.80 -4.41 5.19
C PHE A 52 -4.07 -4.27 6.53
N GLY A 53 -3.04 -3.42 6.60
CA GLY A 53 -2.28 -3.10 7.81
C GLY A 53 -3.03 -2.25 8.83
N SER A 54 -4.23 -1.75 8.51
CA SER A 54 -5.03 -0.91 9.39
C SER A 54 -5.48 -1.64 10.67
N ARG A 55 -5.74 -0.88 11.74
CA ARG A 55 -6.24 -1.42 13.01
C ARG A 55 -7.62 -2.07 12.91
N MET A 56 -8.35 -1.82 11.82
CA MET A 56 -9.67 -2.39 11.57
C MET A 56 -9.61 -3.88 11.22
N VAL A 57 -8.50 -4.36 10.66
CA VAL A 57 -8.30 -5.77 10.31
C VAL A 57 -7.50 -6.46 11.42
N PRO A 58 -8.09 -7.36 12.22
CA PRO A 58 -7.39 -8.11 13.25
C PRO A 58 -6.20 -8.89 12.69
N LEU A 59 -5.11 -8.99 13.48
CA LEU A 59 -3.91 -9.71 13.06
C LEU A 59 -4.20 -11.17 12.71
N GLN A 60 -5.14 -11.80 13.43
CA GLN A 60 -5.54 -13.20 13.19
C GLN A 60 -6.07 -13.40 11.76
N ILE A 61 -6.88 -12.45 11.26
CA ILE A 61 -7.43 -12.52 9.90
C ILE A 61 -6.31 -12.43 8.87
N ARG A 62 -5.31 -11.54 9.07
CA ARG A 62 -4.16 -11.41 8.17
C ARG A 62 -3.33 -12.69 8.14
N ILE A 63 -3.09 -13.29 9.31
CA ILE A 63 -2.36 -14.56 9.42
C ILE A 63 -3.11 -15.67 8.67
N VAL A 64 -4.38 -15.87 8.96
CA VAL A 64 -5.19 -16.91 8.29
C VAL A 64 -5.22 -16.69 6.78
N PHE A 65 -5.43 -15.46 6.34
CA PHE A 65 -5.45 -15.12 4.92
C PHE A 65 -4.10 -15.35 4.24
N SER A 66 -2.97 -15.02 4.90
CA SER A 66 -1.64 -15.30 4.37
C SER A 66 -1.36 -16.80 4.24
N PHE A 67 -1.79 -17.61 5.20
CA PHE A 67 -1.67 -19.07 5.12
C PHE A 67 -2.55 -19.66 4.02
N CYS A 68 -3.79 -19.18 3.84
CA CYS A 68 -4.67 -19.63 2.76
C CYS A 68 -4.06 -19.33 1.38
N LEU A 69 -3.52 -18.12 1.18
CA LEU A 69 -2.83 -17.77 -0.05
C LEU A 69 -1.51 -18.55 -0.20
N GLY A 70 -0.75 -18.73 0.88
CA GLY A 70 0.46 -19.54 0.90
C GLY A 70 0.20 -20.98 0.47
N PHE A 71 -0.90 -21.59 0.93
CA PHE A 71 -1.32 -22.93 0.51
C PHE A 71 -1.62 -23.00 -1.00
N TRP A 72 -2.28 -21.98 -1.55
CA TRP A 72 -2.55 -21.91 -2.98
C TRP A 72 -1.27 -21.70 -3.81
N ILE A 73 -0.33 -20.89 -3.29
CA ILE A 73 0.97 -20.62 -3.92
C ILE A 73 1.85 -21.88 -3.94
N LEU A 74 1.75 -22.76 -2.93
CA LEU A 74 2.53 -24.00 -2.87
C LEU A 74 2.38 -24.88 -4.13
N ASP A 75 1.23 -24.85 -4.80
CA ASP A 75 1.01 -25.61 -6.05
C ASP A 75 1.85 -25.11 -7.23
N THR A 76 2.35 -23.89 -7.16
CA THR A 76 3.08 -23.21 -8.24
C THR A 76 4.56 -23.02 -7.96
N LEU A 77 5.00 -23.23 -6.72
CA LEU A 77 6.39 -23.01 -6.31
C LEU A 77 7.34 -24.08 -6.82
N GLN A 78 8.52 -23.63 -7.27
CA GLN A 78 9.69 -24.46 -7.37
C GLN A 78 10.34 -24.59 -6.00
N PHE A 79 10.39 -25.81 -5.47
CA PHE A 79 10.91 -26.07 -4.13
C PHE A 79 12.44 -26.06 -4.12
N PRO A 80 13.07 -25.36 -3.18
CA PRO A 80 14.50 -25.50 -2.95
C PRO A 80 14.82 -26.90 -2.39
N ASP A 81 16.03 -27.38 -2.64
CA ASP A 81 16.51 -28.67 -2.13
C ASP A 81 16.34 -28.78 -0.61
N GLN A 82 15.97 -29.97 -0.11
CA GLN A 82 15.75 -30.23 1.32
C GLN A 82 16.94 -29.81 2.21
N ASN A 83 18.16 -29.95 1.71
CA ASN A 83 19.38 -29.51 2.40
C ASN A 83 19.43 -27.98 2.61
N THR A 84 18.77 -27.21 1.76
CA THR A 84 18.67 -25.75 1.85
C THR A 84 17.65 -25.33 2.90
N LEU A 85 16.57 -26.11 3.05
CA LEU A 85 15.50 -25.85 4.02
C LEU A 85 15.89 -26.20 5.46
N LEU A 86 16.81 -27.13 5.66
CA LEU A 86 17.26 -27.56 6.99
C LEU A 86 18.58 -26.91 7.43
N GLY A 87 19.18 -26.07 6.57
CA GLY A 87 20.48 -25.43 6.81
C GLY A 87 20.39 -23.99 7.31
N PRO A 88 21.53 -23.36 7.63
CA PRO A 88 21.59 -21.94 8.03
C PRO A 88 21.10 -20.98 6.96
N LYS A 89 21.02 -21.43 5.70
CA LYS A 89 20.43 -20.67 4.57
C LYS A 89 18.92 -20.40 4.74
N LEU A 90 18.21 -21.20 5.55
CA LEU A 90 16.79 -20.97 5.86
C LEU A 90 16.55 -19.57 6.42
N ILE A 91 17.41 -19.09 7.31
CA ILE A 91 17.28 -17.75 7.92
C ILE A 91 17.34 -16.67 6.83
N LEU A 92 18.25 -16.82 5.86
CA LEU A 92 18.37 -15.87 4.76
C LEU A 92 17.14 -15.89 3.85
N ILE A 93 16.56 -17.07 3.58
CA ILE A 93 15.32 -17.22 2.81
C ILE A 93 14.17 -16.50 3.52
N VAL A 94 14.00 -16.76 4.81
CA VAL A 94 12.96 -16.11 5.63
C VAL A 94 13.10 -14.58 5.62
N LEU A 95 14.32 -14.06 5.80
CA LEU A 95 14.59 -12.62 5.75
C LEU A 95 14.28 -12.04 4.38
N GLN A 96 14.63 -12.73 3.29
CA GLN A 96 14.35 -12.30 1.93
C GLN A 96 12.83 -12.22 1.67
N GLU A 97 12.07 -13.25 2.04
CA GLU A 97 10.61 -13.27 1.87
C GLU A 97 9.94 -12.13 2.62
N LEU A 98 10.35 -11.91 3.87
CA LEU A 98 9.88 -10.78 4.66
C LEU A 98 10.24 -9.45 4.02
N PHE A 99 11.47 -9.32 3.51
CA PHE A 99 11.96 -8.07 2.93
C PHE A 99 11.19 -7.71 1.66
N ILE A 100 10.96 -8.67 0.75
CA ILE A 100 10.16 -8.45 -0.47
C ILE A 100 8.73 -8.02 -0.10
N GLY A 101 8.05 -8.78 0.77
CA GLY A 101 6.68 -8.47 1.16
C GLY A 101 6.54 -7.11 1.86
N LEU A 102 7.45 -6.79 2.78
CA LEU A 102 7.47 -5.49 3.47
C LEU A 102 7.73 -4.34 2.49
N THR A 103 8.64 -4.50 1.53
CA THR A 103 8.96 -3.45 0.55
C THR A 103 7.73 -3.10 -0.28
N VAL A 104 7.00 -4.09 -0.80
CA VAL A 104 5.77 -3.85 -1.58
C VAL A 104 4.72 -3.11 -0.75
N GLY A 105 4.49 -3.55 0.50
CA GLY A 105 3.54 -2.89 1.37
C GLY A 105 3.97 -1.48 1.79
N LEU A 106 5.27 -1.24 2.01
CA LEU A 106 5.81 0.10 2.29
C LEU A 106 5.71 1.02 1.07
N VAL A 107 5.99 0.53 -0.13
CA VAL A 107 5.82 1.30 -1.39
C VAL A 107 4.37 1.77 -1.51
N LEU A 108 3.40 0.88 -1.31
CA LEU A 108 2.00 1.27 -1.28
C LEU A 108 1.71 2.32 -0.20
N ASN A 109 2.22 2.12 1.00
CA ASN A 109 1.99 3.02 2.13
C ASN A 109 2.54 4.42 1.85
N ILE A 110 3.76 4.52 1.29
CA ILE A 110 4.38 5.79 0.88
C ILE A 110 3.51 6.48 -0.18
N CYS A 111 3.07 5.76 -1.22
CA CYS A 111 2.25 6.34 -2.27
C CYS A 111 0.86 6.79 -1.76
N PHE A 112 0.23 6.03 -0.87
CA PHE A 112 -1.03 6.42 -0.24
C PHE A 112 -0.87 7.66 0.66
N ALA A 113 0.31 7.86 1.24
CA ALA A 113 0.61 9.06 2.02
C ALA A 113 0.59 10.35 1.17
N ALA A 114 0.70 10.27 -0.17
CA ALA A 114 0.56 11.42 -1.07
C ALA A 114 -0.77 12.14 -0.89
N VAL A 115 -1.85 11.36 -0.78
CA VAL A 115 -3.21 11.88 -0.64
C VAL A 115 -3.46 12.44 0.76
N THR A 116 -2.89 11.81 1.77
CA THR A 116 -2.92 12.31 3.14
C THR A 116 -2.19 13.64 3.25
N LEU A 117 -0.99 13.73 2.67
CA LEU A 117 -0.20 14.96 2.59
C LEU A 117 -0.95 16.07 1.85
N ALA A 118 -1.61 15.74 0.74
CA ALA A 118 -2.44 16.69 0.00
C ALA A 118 -3.56 17.26 0.88
N GLY A 119 -4.30 16.40 1.58
CA GLY A 119 -5.37 16.80 2.51
C GLY A 119 -4.87 17.67 3.65
N GLU A 120 -3.69 17.36 4.22
CA GLU A 120 -3.06 18.16 5.27
C GLU A 120 -2.70 19.57 4.79
N LYS A 121 -2.14 19.71 3.60
CA LYS A 121 -1.79 21.02 3.01
C LYS A 121 -3.03 21.86 2.73
N ILE A 122 -4.10 21.25 2.20
CA ILE A 122 -5.38 21.93 1.98
C ILE A 122 -5.99 22.36 3.31
N ALA A 123 -6.00 21.49 4.33
CA ALA A 123 -6.50 21.81 5.66
C ALA A 123 -5.71 22.95 6.32
N ALA A 124 -4.38 22.94 6.19
CA ALA A 124 -3.53 24.02 6.71
C ALA A 124 -3.84 25.37 6.03
N THR A 125 -4.00 25.37 4.70
CA THR A 125 -4.25 26.59 3.93
C THR A 125 -5.67 27.15 4.15
N SER A 126 -6.63 26.28 4.41
CA SER A 126 -8.04 26.67 4.71
C SER A 126 -8.26 27.09 6.18
N GLY A 127 -7.25 26.95 7.04
CA GLY A 127 -7.36 27.26 8.46
C GLY A 127 -7.96 26.13 9.33
N LEU A 128 -8.39 25.01 8.73
CA LEU A 128 -8.92 23.86 9.48
C LEU A 128 -7.89 23.22 10.44
N ALA A 129 -6.61 23.35 10.12
CA ALA A 129 -5.54 22.82 10.97
C ALA A 129 -5.47 23.53 12.35
N PHE A 130 -5.94 24.77 12.46
CA PHE A 130 -6.00 25.47 13.76
C PHE A 130 -7.00 24.84 14.73
N ALA A 131 -8.08 24.27 14.22
CA ALA A 131 -9.07 23.59 15.07
C ALA A 131 -8.48 22.35 15.77
N SER A 132 -7.58 21.63 15.10
CA SER A 132 -6.91 20.48 15.68
C SER A 132 -5.78 20.85 16.67
N GLN A 133 -5.24 22.08 16.59
CA GLN A 133 -4.23 22.58 17.52
C GLN A 133 -4.81 23.07 18.85
N VAL A 134 -6.10 23.45 18.86
CA VAL A 134 -6.77 23.99 20.06
C VAL A 134 -7.29 22.88 20.96
N ASP A 135 -7.44 21.65 20.48
CA ASP A 135 -7.86 20.51 21.28
C ASP A 135 -6.66 19.63 21.68
N PRO A 136 -6.05 19.85 22.87
CA PRO A 136 -4.93 19.07 23.35
C PRO A 136 -5.31 17.60 23.67
N ASN A 137 -6.60 17.28 23.84
CA ASN A 137 -7.10 15.94 24.09
C ASN A 137 -7.38 15.17 22.79
N GLY A 138 -7.41 15.84 21.64
CA GLY A 138 -7.64 15.25 20.32
C GLY A 138 -6.49 14.38 19.79
N GLY A 139 -5.39 14.22 20.56
CA GLY A 139 -4.34 13.24 20.29
C GLY A 139 -3.59 13.40 18.96
N GLY A 140 -3.50 14.62 18.41
CA GLY A 140 -2.77 14.85 17.14
C GLY A 140 -3.44 14.18 15.94
N GLN A 141 -4.77 14.12 15.91
CA GLN A 141 -5.51 13.53 14.81
C GLN A 141 -5.25 14.28 13.50
N SER A 142 -5.07 13.51 12.42
CA SER A 142 -4.95 14.07 11.07
C SER A 142 -6.19 14.91 10.74
N PRO A 143 -6.03 16.03 10.01
CA PRO A 143 -7.14 16.87 9.61
C PRO A 143 -8.24 16.06 8.89
N VAL A 144 -9.51 16.44 9.08
CA VAL A 144 -10.67 15.73 8.53
C VAL A 144 -10.56 15.58 7.00
N ILE A 145 -10.03 16.58 6.30
CA ILE A 145 -9.84 16.54 4.85
C ILE A 145 -8.88 15.39 4.47
N SER A 146 -7.79 15.19 5.21
CA SER A 146 -6.84 14.09 4.97
C SER A 146 -7.49 12.73 5.12
N GLN A 147 -8.35 12.58 6.14
CA GLN A 147 -9.07 11.33 6.38
C GLN A 147 -10.09 11.04 5.27
N ILE A 148 -10.83 12.06 4.83
CA ILE A 148 -11.78 11.94 3.71
C ILE A 148 -11.05 11.57 2.43
N PHE A 149 -9.93 12.21 2.12
CA PHE A 149 -9.14 11.93 0.93
C PHE A 149 -8.58 10.51 0.96
N PHE A 150 -8.06 10.07 2.10
CA PHE A 150 -7.57 8.70 2.28
C PHE A 150 -8.68 7.65 2.06
N LEU A 151 -9.86 7.87 2.65
CA LEU A 151 -11.02 6.99 2.44
C LEU A 151 -11.47 6.99 0.97
N PHE A 152 -11.49 8.16 0.33
CA PHE A 152 -11.86 8.27 -1.08
C PHE A 152 -10.84 7.54 -1.98
N LEU A 153 -9.54 7.68 -1.71
CA LEU A 153 -8.52 6.90 -2.42
C LEU A 153 -8.73 5.39 -2.26
N ILE A 154 -9.03 4.92 -1.05
CA ILE A 154 -9.34 3.50 -0.80
C ILE A 154 -10.53 3.06 -1.67
N VAL A 155 -11.63 3.82 -1.68
CA VAL A 155 -12.81 3.48 -2.48
C VAL A 155 -12.46 3.40 -3.97
N VAL A 156 -11.72 4.38 -4.50
CA VAL A 156 -11.26 4.37 -5.89
C VAL A 156 -10.35 3.18 -6.16
N PHE A 157 -9.41 2.88 -5.26
CA PHE A 157 -8.49 1.74 -5.38
C PHE A 157 -9.23 0.39 -5.44
N PHE A 158 -10.26 0.21 -4.60
CA PHE A 158 -11.10 -0.98 -4.65
C PHE A 158 -11.97 -1.02 -5.89
N SER A 159 -12.48 0.11 -6.37
CA SER A 159 -13.34 0.17 -7.57
C SER A 159 -12.59 -0.24 -8.86
N VAL A 160 -11.29 0.02 -8.93
CA VAL A 160 -10.44 -0.41 -10.06
C VAL A 160 -9.83 -1.81 -9.85
N ASN A 161 -10.25 -2.55 -8.82
CA ASN A 161 -9.68 -3.84 -8.42
C ASN A 161 -8.18 -3.80 -8.12
N GLY A 162 -7.64 -2.65 -7.71
CA GLY A 162 -6.22 -2.46 -7.42
C GLY A 162 -5.68 -3.46 -6.40
N HIS A 163 -6.47 -3.81 -5.38
CA HIS A 163 -6.14 -4.82 -4.37
C HIS A 163 -5.92 -6.21 -4.99
N LEU A 164 -6.74 -6.63 -5.98
CA LEU A 164 -6.58 -7.92 -6.65
C LEU A 164 -5.36 -7.90 -7.59
N ILE A 165 -5.11 -6.78 -8.25
CA ILE A 165 -3.95 -6.60 -9.13
C ILE A 165 -2.66 -6.76 -8.30
N ILE A 166 -2.55 -6.06 -7.17
CA ILE A 166 -1.37 -6.14 -6.30
C ILE A 166 -1.17 -7.57 -5.73
N LEU A 167 -2.24 -8.22 -5.27
CA LEU A 167 -2.15 -9.62 -4.83
C LEU A 167 -1.70 -10.55 -5.97
N GLY A 168 -2.19 -10.32 -7.20
CA GLY A 168 -1.77 -11.04 -8.38
C GLY A 168 -0.29 -10.81 -8.74
N LEU A 169 0.23 -9.58 -8.55
CA LEU A 169 1.65 -9.28 -8.74
C LEU A 169 2.52 -9.96 -7.68
N ILE A 170 2.08 -10.00 -6.42
CA ILE A 170 2.78 -10.74 -5.35
C ILE A 170 2.82 -12.24 -5.69
N TYR A 171 1.71 -12.80 -6.20
CA TYR A 171 1.69 -14.18 -6.65
C TYR A 171 2.70 -14.43 -7.79
N LYS A 172 2.68 -13.60 -8.82
CA LYS A 172 3.63 -13.69 -9.94
C LYS A 172 5.08 -13.48 -9.50
N SER A 173 5.33 -12.72 -8.44
CA SER A 173 6.68 -12.47 -7.95
C SER A 173 7.43 -13.74 -7.53
N PHE A 174 6.74 -14.84 -7.26
CA PHE A 174 7.39 -16.12 -6.99
C PHE A 174 7.99 -16.79 -8.23
N GLU A 175 7.55 -16.40 -9.44
CA GLU A 175 8.14 -16.84 -10.70
C GLU A 175 9.47 -16.12 -10.98
N PHE A 176 9.55 -14.81 -10.66
CA PHE A 176 10.73 -13.96 -10.90
C PHE A 176 11.75 -13.99 -9.75
N TYR A 177 11.23 -14.14 -8.53
CA TYR A 177 12.04 -14.27 -7.29
C TYR A 177 11.71 -15.60 -6.61
N PRO A 178 12.22 -16.74 -7.15
CA PRO A 178 12.01 -18.06 -6.57
C PRO A 178 12.61 -18.15 -5.17
N LEU A 179 12.06 -19.03 -4.35
CA LEU A 179 12.54 -19.27 -2.98
C LEU A 179 14.01 -19.67 -2.98
N GLY A 180 14.83 -18.96 -2.21
CA GLY A 180 16.25 -19.25 -2.03
C GLY A 180 17.20 -18.69 -3.07
N GLN A 181 16.70 -17.95 -4.07
CA GLN A 181 17.52 -17.14 -4.97
C GLN A 181 17.66 -15.74 -4.42
N PHE A 182 18.89 -15.27 -4.27
CA PHE A 182 19.15 -13.96 -3.68
C PHE A 182 18.84 -12.84 -4.69
N THR A 183 18.01 -11.92 -4.26
CA THR A 183 17.64 -10.71 -4.99
C THR A 183 18.61 -9.57 -4.65
N SER A 184 18.84 -8.67 -5.60
CA SER A 184 19.56 -7.43 -5.36
C SER A 184 18.75 -6.50 -4.44
N TYR A 185 19.26 -6.27 -3.22
CA TYR A 185 18.63 -5.33 -2.29
C TYR A 185 18.62 -3.90 -2.81
N GLY A 186 19.48 -3.56 -3.77
CA GLY A 186 19.54 -2.25 -4.40
C GLY A 186 18.25 -1.88 -5.11
N GLU A 187 17.63 -2.82 -5.81
CA GLU A 187 16.36 -2.62 -6.52
C GLU A 187 15.20 -2.35 -5.54
N LEU A 188 15.16 -3.06 -4.43
CA LEU A 188 14.14 -2.86 -3.40
C LEU A 188 14.26 -1.48 -2.72
N VAL A 189 15.49 -0.99 -2.52
CA VAL A 189 15.73 0.36 -1.99
C VAL A 189 15.37 1.44 -3.03
N SER A 190 15.73 1.23 -4.29
CA SER A 190 15.38 2.16 -5.38
C SER A 190 13.86 2.30 -5.57
N ALA A 191 13.10 1.22 -5.35
CA ALA A 191 11.64 1.28 -5.36
C ALA A 191 11.08 2.21 -4.26
N GLY A 192 11.69 2.24 -3.07
CA GLY A 192 11.32 3.19 -2.01
C GLY A 192 11.58 4.65 -2.41
N LEU A 193 12.69 4.93 -3.11
CA LEU A 193 12.99 6.26 -3.63
C LEU A 193 11.99 6.65 -4.72
N SER A 194 11.68 5.75 -5.65
CA SER A 194 10.67 5.98 -6.70
C SER A 194 9.27 6.19 -6.13
N ALA A 195 8.89 5.45 -5.09
CA ALA A 195 7.64 5.67 -4.36
C ALA A 195 7.58 7.08 -3.73
N SER A 196 8.71 7.56 -3.20
CA SER A 196 8.81 8.91 -2.64
C SER A 196 8.66 10.00 -3.72
N ASP A 197 9.22 9.80 -4.91
CA ASP A 197 8.99 10.69 -6.06
C ASP A 197 7.51 10.76 -6.43
N ILE A 198 6.85 9.61 -6.56
CA ILE A 198 5.41 9.51 -6.81
C ILE A 198 4.61 10.23 -5.72
N LEU A 199 4.98 10.06 -4.44
CA LEU A 199 4.33 10.72 -3.31
C LEU A 199 4.33 12.24 -3.49
N PHE A 200 5.50 12.86 -3.65
CA PHE A 200 5.60 14.31 -3.72
C PHE A 200 4.98 14.87 -5.00
N LYS A 201 5.20 14.21 -6.13
CA LYS A 201 4.64 14.61 -7.43
C LYS A 201 3.11 14.57 -7.41
N SER A 202 2.52 13.47 -6.96
CA SER A 202 1.06 13.31 -6.92
C SER A 202 0.42 14.23 -5.87
N ALA A 203 1.05 14.39 -4.70
CA ALA A 203 0.59 15.35 -3.70
C ALA A 203 0.58 16.78 -4.27
N ALA A 204 1.62 17.18 -5.00
CA ALA A 204 1.71 18.50 -5.62
C ALA A 204 0.61 18.68 -6.69
N ILE A 205 0.39 17.70 -7.55
CA ILE A 205 -0.67 17.74 -8.59
C ILE A 205 -2.05 17.97 -7.96
N ILE A 206 -2.35 17.30 -6.84
CA ILE A 206 -3.64 17.43 -6.15
C ILE A 206 -3.74 18.78 -5.42
N VAL A 207 -2.66 19.20 -4.75
CA VAL A 207 -2.66 20.37 -3.85
C VAL A 207 -2.61 21.70 -4.62
N LEU A 208 -1.74 21.82 -5.63
CA LEU A 208 -1.44 23.10 -6.27
C LEU A 208 -2.67 23.86 -6.78
N PRO A 209 -3.60 23.26 -7.55
CA PRO A 209 -4.75 24.00 -8.06
C PRO A 209 -5.64 24.53 -6.95
N ILE A 210 -5.84 23.73 -5.88
CA ILE A 210 -6.70 24.08 -4.75
C ILE A 210 -6.04 25.19 -3.90
N VAL A 211 -4.78 25.02 -3.55
CA VAL A 211 -4.04 25.96 -2.71
C VAL A 211 -3.83 27.30 -3.39
N ILE A 212 -3.62 27.33 -4.72
CA ILE A 212 -3.50 28.59 -5.47
C ILE A 212 -4.81 29.40 -5.36
N VAL A 213 -5.97 28.77 -5.54
CA VAL A 213 -7.25 29.49 -5.41
C VAL A 213 -7.48 29.91 -3.96
N LEU A 214 -7.18 29.06 -2.98
CA LEU A 214 -7.27 29.44 -1.56
C LEU A 214 -6.35 30.60 -1.20
N LEU A 215 -5.16 30.68 -1.83
CA LEU A 215 -4.27 31.82 -1.66
C LEU A 215 -4.91 33.13 -2.11
N PHE A 216 -5.58 33.14 -3.28
CA PHE A 216 -6.31 34.32 -3.74
C PHE A 216 -7.44 34.70 -2.79
N VAL A 217 -8.18 33.73 -2.27
CA VAL A 217 -9.23 33.96 -1.25
C VAL A 217 -8.61 34.59 0.01
N ASN A 218 -7.49 34.06 0.50
CA ASN A 218 -6.79 34.59 1.68
C ASN A 218 -6.28 36.02 1.46
N ILE A 219 -5.75 36.33 0.27
CA ILE A 219 -5.31 37.67 -0.09
C ILE A 219 -6.51 38.63 -0.11
N ALA A 220 -7.64 38.24 -0.72
CA ALA A 220 -8.86 39.05 -0.75
C ALA A 220 -9.38 39.34 0.67
N ILE A 221 -9.40 38.35 1.55
CA ILE A 221 -9.79 38.52 2.96
C ILE A 221 -8.82 39.48 3.67
N GLY A 222 -7.52 39.35 3.42
CA GLY A 222 -6.51 40.27 3.97
C GLY A 222 -6.75 41.73 3.58
N PHE A 223 -7.15 42.00 2.32
CA PHE A 223 -7.54 43.36 1.88
C PHE A 223 -8.82 43.83 2.56
N ILE A 224 -9.83 42.97 2.68
CA ILE A 224 -11.11 43.32 3.35
C ILE A 224 -10.86 43.66 4.81
N THR A 225 -10.12 42.85 5.54
CA THR A 225 -9.85 43.08 6.97
C THR A 225 -8.98 44.32 7.21
N LYS A 226 -8.09 44.65 6.25
CA LYS A 226 -7.33 45.90 6.29
C LYS A 226 -8.22 47.13 6.09
N SER A 227 -9.21 47.04 5.19
CA SER A 227 -10.13 48.16 4.87
C SER A 227 -11.23 48.32 5.90
N ALA A 228 -11.63 47.24 6.52
CA ALA A 228 -12.71 47.22 7.56
C ALA A 228 -12.20 46.49 8.82
N PRO A 229 -11.39 47.13 9.68
CA PRO A 229 -10.80 46.48 10.88
C PRO A 229 -11.85 45.93 11.88
N GLN A 230 -13.10 46.32 11.75
CA GLN A 230 -14.23 45.78 12.53
C GLN A 230 -14.52 44.32 12.17
N LEU A 231 -14.19 43.90 10.96
CA LEU A 231 -14.27 42.48 10.52
C LEU A 231 -13.00 41.77 10.97
N ASN A 232 -13.06 41.20 12.17
CA ASN A 232 -11.96 40.45 12.74
C ASN A 232 -11.64 39.24 11.86
N LEU A 233 -10.34 38.97 11.62
CA LEU A 233 -9.86 37.81 10.86
C LEU A 233 -10.39 36.48 11.42
N PHE A 234 -10.53 36.36 12.73
CA PHE A 234 -11.01 35.14 13.37
C PHE A 234 -12.51 34.93 13.22
N SER A 235 -13.32 36.00 13.31
CA SER A 235 -14.78 35.90 13.25
C SER A 235 -15.30 35.88 11.80
N PHE A 236 -14.63 36.51 10.86
CA PHE A 236 -15.04 36.61 9.46
C PHE A 236 -14.10 35.82 8.52
N GLY A 237 -12.78 35.95 8.67
CA GLY A 237 -11.80 35.40 7.74
C GLY A 237 -11.87 33.86 7.71
N PHE A 238 -11.81 33.18 8.85
CA PHE A 238 -11.85 31.73 8.88
C PHE A 238 -13.14 31.12 8.30
N PRO A 239 -14.37 31.56 8.65
CA PRO A 239 -15.56 31.05 8.01
C PRO A 239 -15.55 31.22 6.49
N MET A 240 -15.06 32.36 5.99
CA MET A 240 -14.99 32.62 4.54
C MET A 240 -13.97 31.73 3.83
N THR A 241 -12.78 31.49 4.42
CA THR A 241 -11.80 30.56 3.84
C THR A 241 -12.31 29.13 3.85
N LEU A 242 -13.04 28.71 4.89
CA LEU A 242 -13.67 27.39 4.94
C LEU A 242 -14.73 27.20 3.85
N ILE A 243 -15.64 28.18 3.68
CA ILE A 243 -16.62 28.13 2.60
C ILE A 243 -15.91 28.07 1.25
N GLY A 244 -14.89 28.91 1.05
CA GLY A 244 -14.05 28.89 -0.15
C GLY A 244 -13.41 27.52 -0.40
N ALA A 245 -12.85 26.90 0.63
CA ALA A 245 -12.25 25.58 0.54
C ALA A 245 -13.27 24.49 0.14
N PHE A 246 -14.45 24.47 0.76
CA PHE A 246 -15.49 23.51 0.38
C PHE A 246 -16.02 23.72 -1.03
N LEU A 247 -16.19 24.97 -1.46
CA LEU A 247 -16.63 25.28 -2.83
C LEU A 247 -15.59 24.80 -3.85
N ILE A 248 -14.29 25.07 -3.61
CA ILE A 248 -13.23 24.63 -4.51
C ILE A 248 -13.15 23.11 -4.54
N LEU A 249 -13.19 22.45 -3.38
CA LEU A 249 -13.20 20.99 -3.31
C LEU A 249 -14.38 20.38 -4.07
N PHE A 250 -15.59 20.99 -3.94
CA PHE A 250 -16.77 20.54 -4.67
C PHE A 250 -16.58 20.64 -6.19
N TYR A 251 -16.08 21.77 -6.70
CA TYR A 251 -15.82 21.94 -8.14
C TYR A 251 -14.62 21.13 -8.65
N SER A 252 -13.72 20.72 -7.77
CA SER A 252 -12.52 19.96 -8.14
C SER A 252 -12.69 18.45 -8.00
N VAL A 253 -13.87 17.94 -7.64
CA VAL A 253 -14.09 16.49 -7.38
C VAL A 253 -13.65 15.62 -8.55
N ASP A 254 -14.00 15.98 -9.80
CA ASP A 254 -13.65 15.21 -10.97
C ASP A 254 -12.14 15.23 -11.23
N ALA A 255 -11.49 16.37 -11.04
CA ALA A 255 -10.04 16.50 -11.18
C ALA A 255 -9.30 15.68 -10.10
N ILE A 256 -9.79 15.71 -8.86
CA ILE A 256 -9.24 14.91 -7.76
C ILE A 256 -9.42 13.41 -8.04
N ALA A 257 -10.59 12.99 -8.51
CA ALA A 257 -10.85 11.60 -8.86
C ALA A 257 -9.95 11.11 -9.99
N PHE A 258 -9.69 11.96 -11.00
CA PHE A 258 -8.74 11.65 -12.07
C PHE A 258 -7.31 11.52 -11.51
N ALA A 259 -6.86 12.46 -10.68
CA ALA A 259 -5.54 12.41 -10.05
C ALA A 259 -5.36 11.17 -9.17
N PHE A 260 -6.41 10.71 -8.48
CA PHE A 260 -6.37 9.48 -7.69
C PHE A 260 -6.24 8.22 -8.58
N LYS A 261 -6.91 8.18 -9.72
CA LYS A 261 -6.75 7.08 -10.68
C LYS A 261 -5.35 7.04 -11.26
N ASP A 262 -4.80 8.19 -11.62
CA ASP A 262 -3.43 8.32 -12.14
C ASP A 262 -2.39 7.88 -11.09
N LEU A 263 -2.57 8.28 -9.83
CA LEU A 263 -1.76 7.81 -8.71
C LEU A 263 -1.82 6.28 -8.58
N ILE A 264 -3.03 5.70 -8.61
CA ILE A 264 -3.21 4.23 -8.49
C ILE A 264 -2.51 3.51 -9.65
N GLN A 265 -2.62 4.03 -10.86
CA GLN A 265 -1.92 3.45 -12.01
C GLN A 265 -0.40 3.50 -11.81
N SER A 266 0.13 4.66 -11.40
CA SER A 266 1.56 4.82 -11.10
C SER A 266 2.07 3.86 -10.02
N ILE A 267 1.24 3.58 -9.00
CA ILE A 267 1.54 2.59 -7.96
C ILE A 267 1.61 1.18 -8.55
N ILE A 268 0.63 0.80 -9.35
CA ILE A 268 0.56 -0.53 -9.97
C ILE A 268 1.78 -0.73 -10.88
N ASP A 269 2.12 0.25 -11.71
CA ASP A 269 3.26 0.21 -12.61
C ASP A 269 4.59 0.09 -11.85
N LEU A 270 4.73 0.83 -10.74
CA LEU A 270 5.92 0.73 -9.87
C LEU A 270 6.04 -0.65 -9.22
N VAL A 271 4.96 -1.21 -8.70
CA VAL A 271 4.97 -2.56 -8.10
C VAL A 271 5.21 -3.61 -9.16
N MET A 272 4.68 -3.43 -10.37
CA MET A 272 4.89 -4.34 -11.50
C MET A 272 6.37 -4.34 -11.92
N SER A 273 6.99 -3.17 -12.09
CA SER A 273 8.41 -3.06 -12.41
C SER A 273 9.31 -3.65 -11.32
N LEU A 274 8.91 -3.54 -10.05
CA LEU A 274 9.65 -4.10 -8.93
C LEU A 274 9.59 -5.64 -8.86
N LEU A 275 8.40 -6.23 -9.14
CA LEU A 275 8.14 -7.64 -8.88
C LEU A 275 8.22 -8.54 -10.11
N VAL A 276 7.99 -8.00 -11.31
CA VAL A 276 7.79 -8.79 -12.54
C VAL A 276 8.79 -8.42 -13.64
N GLU A 277 9.30 -7.19 -13.63
CA GLU A 277 10.29 -6.72 -14.60
C GLU A 277 11.54 -6.20 -13.85
N PRO A 278 12.32 -7.08 -13.18
CA PRO A 278 13.57 -6.63 -12.60
C PRO A 278 14.44 -6.09 -13.73
N SER A 279 14.96 -4.88 -13.58
CA SER A 279 15.84 -4.27 -14.55
C SER A 279 17.07 -5.18 -14.74
N ASP A 280 17.26 -5.70 -15.96
CA ASP A 280 18.50 -6.34 -16.35
C ASP A 280 19.63 -5.33 -16.09
N GLY A 281 20.33 -5.52 -14.94
CA GLY A 281 21.45 -4.69 -14.51
C GLY A 281 22.77 -5.11 -15.18
#